data_a1f1009d80f2c83ed10113e01869b6fb
#
_entry.id   a1f1009d80f2c83ed10113e01869b6fb
#
_cell.length_a   1.000
_cell.length_b   1.000
_cell.length_c   1.000
_cell.angle_alpha   90.00
_cell.angle_beta   90.00
_cell.angle_gamma   90.00
#
_symmetry.space_group_name_H-M   'P 1'
#
loop_
_entity.id
_entity.type
_entity.pdbx_description
1 polymer ?
#
loop_
_entity_poly.entity_id
_entity_poly.type
_entity_poly.pdbx_seq_one_letter_code
_entity_poly.pdbx_strand_id
1 'polypeptide(L)'
;MKLTDPDLDFIIVGENIHTTRVVMRKGKLVSEKDDGSAVIIYTTVDGDKRRLPIPESTKGTQDYEEGRVKHIKVAVEAAMSDTAESQAEGIEYLKRQIQKQVEAGADYLDVNVDEISIKLEDQKAAMDWLVRFVQGHCDLPVSVDSSNIDVIRTGLQAWDAETGRPMLNSASLERLEALDLAVEFKARVIVTAAGESGMPNDMEERVTNASRMVDSALERGLVLDDLFVDPLIFPISVDGRFGPHSLDAIRVLRERYGQEIHITGGFSNVSFGIPSRKWINDVFIILAVEAGADSGIIDPVGSKPAEIFKIDRDSLPYKLSEDALMGRDEHCANYIMAWRRGDLGDGGPPRRKRRPRPQRTPAA
;
A
#
# COMPACT_ATOMS: atom_id res chain seq x y z
N MET A 1 10.20 11.21 8.59
CA MET A 1 11.34 11.52 7.67
C MET A 1 11.23 12.95 7.18
N LYS A 2 12.34 13.72 7.16
CA LYS A 2 12.34 15.10 6.64
C LYS A 2 12.43 15.08 5.11
N LEU A 3 11.38 15.47 4.41
CA LEU A 3 11.29 15.30 2.96
C LEU A 3 11.99 16.39 2.13
N THR A 4 11.75 17.65 2.33
CA THR A 4 12.38 18.74 1.57
C THR A 4 12.49 20.02 2.38
N ASP A 5 11.53 20.22 3.25
CA ASP A 5 11.60 21.23 4.27
C ASP A 5 12.21 20.55 5.51
N PRO A 6 13.31 21.05 6.08
CA PRO A 6 13.86 20.51 7.32
C PRO A 6 12.86 20.51 8.47
N ASP A 7 11.77 21.24 8.34
CA ASP A 7 10.71 21.37 9.34
C ASP A 7 9.47 20.51 9.03
N LEU A 8 9.40 19.82 7.88
CA LEU A 8 8.29 18.92 7.54
C LEU A 8 8.68 17.45 7.80
N ASP A 9 8.19 16.89 8.90
CA ASP A 9 8.30 15.46 9.17
C ASP A 9 7.13 14.74 8.50
N PHE A 10 7.40 13.93 7.45
CA PHE A 10 6.39 13.10 6.79
C PHE A 10 6.38 11.71 7.40
N ILE A 11 5.23 11.28 7.90
CA ILE A 11 5.05 9.98 8.53
C ILE A 11 4.76 8.93 7.47
N ILE A 12 5.62 7.91 7.37
CA ILE A 12 5.50 6.83 6.40
C ILE A 12 4.89 5.60 7.06
N VAL A 13 3.69 5.23 6.61
CA VAL A 13 3.04 3.96 6.93
C VAL A 13 3.36 2.98 5.81
N GLY A 14 4.26 2.03 6.06
CA GLY A 14 4.80 1.12 5.05
C GLY A 14 3.87 -0.06 4.78
N GLU A 15 3.33 -0.16 3.56
CA GLU A 15 2.26 -1.11 3.17
C GLU A 15 2.74 -2.48 2.67
N ASN A 16 4.00 -2.88 2.90
CA ASN A 16 4.54 -4.06 2.24
C ASN A 16 4.34 -5.39 3.01
N ILE A 17 3.65 -5.36 4.18
CA ILE A 17 3.31 -6.56 4.96
C ILE A 17 1.79 -6.85 4.85
N HIS A 18 1.28 -6.79 3.64
CA HIS A 18 -0.11 -7.10 3.34
C HIS A 18 -0.26 -8.40 2.56
N THR A 19 -1.15 -9.26 2.97
CA THR A 19 -1.45 -10.52 2.25
C THR A 19 -2.06 -10.32 0.87
N THR A 20 -2.52 -9.11 0.56
CA THR A 20 -2.98 -8.69 -0.77
C THR A 20 -1.85 -8.39 -1.76
N ARG A 21 -0.60 -8.20 -1.27
CA ARG A 21 0.55 -7.81 -2.12
C ARG A 21 0.93 -8.90 -3.10
N VAL A 22 1.11 -8.51 -4.36
CA VAL A 22 1.40 -9.44 -5.44
C VAL A 22 2.77 -9.21 -6.07
N VAL A 23 3.40 -10.31 -6.49
CA VAL A 23 4.50 -10.31 -7.45
C VAL A 23 4.04 -10.99 -8.74
N MET A 24 4.59 -10.57 -9.88
CA MET A 24 4.23 -11.15 -11.17
C MET A 24 4.84 -12.54 -11.31
N ARG A 25 4.02 -13.54 -11.62
CA ARG A 25 4.43 -14.94 -11.85
C ARG A 25 5.52 -15.07 -12.91
N LYS A 26 5.44 -14.29 -13.99
CA LYS A 26 6.48 -14.19 -15.05
C LYS A 26 7.50 -13.09 -14.78
N GLY A 27 7.55 -12.57 -13.56
CA GLY A 27 8.50 -11.55 -13.14
C GLY A 27 9.86 -12.16 -12.71
N LYS A 28 10.80 -11.28 -12.35
CA LYS A 28 12.15 -11.69 -11.94
C LYS A 28 12.22 -12.42 -10.59
N LEU A 29 11.17 -12.26 -9.76
CA LEU A 29 11.13 -12.83 -8.41
C LEU A 29 10.52 -14.23 -8.36
N VAL A 30 9.86 -14.70 -9.41
CA VAL A 30 9.24 -16.02 -9.45
C VAL A 30 9.98 -16.89 -10.46
N SER A 31 10.30 -18.12 -10.06
CA SER A 31 10.89 -19.14 -10.92
C SER A 31 10.02 -20.38 -10.90
N GLU A 32 9.64 -20.86 -12.08
CA GLU A 32 8.91 -22.10 -12.28
C GLU A 32 9.81 -23.12 -12.96
N LYS A 33 9.72 -24.39 -12.55
CA LYS A 33 10.44 -25.50 -13.14
C LYS A 33 9.52 -26.35 -14.03
N ASP A 34 10.11 -27.19 -14.87
CA ASP A 34 9.38 -28.08 -15.78
C ASP A 34 8.53 -29.11 -15.02
N ASP A 35 8.87 -29.45 -13.78
CA ASP A 35 8.11 -30.33 -12.90
C ASP A 35 6.86 -29.66 -12.28
N GLY A 36 6.62 -28.39 -12.63
CA GLY A 36 5.51 -27.59 -12.11
C GLY A 36 5.79 -26.96 -10.75
N SER A 37 6.92 -27.22 -10.09
CA SER A 37 7.28 -26.53 -8.85
C SER A 37 7.59 -25.05 -9.12
N ALA A 38 7.16 -24.16 -8.21
CA ALA A 38 7.38 -22.73 -8.30
C ALA A 38 7.90 -22.17 -6.98
N VAL A 39 8.79 -21.18 -7.07
CA VAL A 39 9.41 -20.54 -5.90
C VAL A 39 9.49 -19.04 -6.07
N ILE A 40 9.44 -18.30 -4.96
CA ILE A 40 9.80 -16.88 -4.89
C ILE A 40 11.28 -16.78 -4.53
N ILE A 41 12.06 -16.14 -5.40
CA ILE A 41 13.49 -15.93 -5.19
C ILE A 41 13.69 -14.65 -4.39
N TYR A 42 14.49 -14.72 -3.33
CA TYR A 42 14.79 -13.55 -2.52
C TYR A 42 16.23 -13.61 -1.98
N THR A 43 16.67 -12.50 -1.41
CA THR A 43 17.94 -12.39 -0.70
C THR A 43 17.63 -12.08 0.76
N THR A 44 18.18 -12.84 1.69
CA THR A 44 18.01 -12.63 3.15
C THR A 44 18.63 -11.31 3.61
N VAL A 45 18.45 -10.98 4.88
CA VAL A 45 19.12 -9.83 5.51
C VAL A 45 20.65 -9.99 5.42
N ASP A 46 21.16 -11.19 5.62
CA ASP A 46 22.61 -11.51 5.60
C ASP A 46 23.20 -11.61 4.18
N GLY A 47 22.38 -11.48 3.14
CA GLY A 47 22.84 -11.50 1.74
C GLY A 47 22.73 -12.86 1.04
N ASP A 48 22.24 -13.89 1.71
CA ASP A 48 22.08 -15.22 1.14
C ASP A 48 20.91 -15.30 0.16
N LYS A 49 21.12 -15.97 -0.97
CA LYS A 49 20.04 -16.25 -1.92
C LYS A 49 19.20 -17.44 -1.46
N ARG A 50 17.92 -17.22 -1.24
CA ARG A 50 16.96 -18.24 -0.81
C ARG A 50 15.74 -18.32 -1.71
N ARG A 51 14.90 -19.33 -1.46
CA ARG A 51 13.74 -19.66 -2.30
C ARG A 51 12.57 -20.06 -1.40
N LEU A 52 11.56 -19.22 -1.34
CA LEU A 52 10.30 -19.53 -0.66
C LEU A 52 9.42 -20.37 -1.63
N PRO A 53 9.09 -21.63 -1.31
CA PRO A 53 8.20 -22.46 -2.14
C PRO A 53 6.81 -21.85 -2.26
N ILE A 54 6.21 -21.91 -3.45
CA ILE A 54 4.81 -21.55 -3.70
C ILE A 54 3.99 -22.84 -3.59
N PRO A 55 3.08 -22.95 -2.60
CA PRO A 55 2.31 -24.18 -2.39
C PRO A 55 1.27 -24.43 -3.50
N GLU A 56 0.86 -25.69 -3.65
CA GLU A 56 -0.15 -26.08 -4.66
C GLU A 56 -1.50 -25.36 -4.43
N SER A 57 -1.85 -25.10 -3.18
CA SER A 57 -3.05 -24.31 -2.84
C SER A 57 -3.06 -22.93 -3.46
N THR A 58 -1.91 -22.26 -3.53
CA THR A 58 -1.75 -20.96 -4.21
C THR A 58 -1.90 -21.10 -5.72
N LYS A 59 -1.36 -22.16 -6.31
CA LYS A 59 -1.40 -22.37 -7.77
C LYS A 59 -2.82 -22.60 -8.31
N GLY A 60 -3.74 -23.09 -7.47
CA GLY A 60 -5.15 -23.26 -7.79
C GLY A 60 -5.99 -21.99 -7.66
N THR A 61 -5.39 -20.84 -7.31
CA THR A 61 -6.14 -19.59 -7.17
C THR A 61 -6.27 -18.83 -8.48
N GLN A 62 -7.35 -18.04 -8.62
CA GLN A 62 -7.56 -17.17 -9.78
C GLN A 62 -6.39 -16.18 -9.97
N ASP A 63 -5.85 -15.62 -8.89
CA ASP A 63 -4.69 -14.72 -8.98
C ASP A 63 -3.50 -15.39 -9.66
N TYR A 64 -3.20 -16.65 -9.30
CA TYR A 64 -2.09 -17.37 -9.92
C TYR A 64 -2.33 -17.66 -11.41
N GLU A 65 -3.56 -18.01 -11.80
CA GLU A 65 -3.95 -18.21 -13.21
C GLU A 65 -3.81 -16.91 -13.99
N GLU A 66 -4.15 -15.78 -13.40
CA GLU A 66 -3.99 -14.44 -13.98
C GLU A 66 -2.55 -13.92 -13.94
N GLY A 67 -1.61 -14.71 -13.44
CA GLY A 67 -0.18 -14.41 -13.43
C GLY A 67 0.30 -13.60 -12.23
N ARG A 68 -0.43 -13.60 -11.12
CA ARG A 68 -0.08 -12.93 -9.86
C ARG A 68 0.16 -13.94 -8.75
N VAL A 69 1.10 -13.66 -7.86
CA VAL A 69 1.39 -14.45 -6.65
C VAL A 69 1.29 -13.53 -5.44
N LYS A 70 0.37 -13.80 -4.52
CA LYS A 70 0.23 -13.10 -3.23
C LYS A 70 1.39 -13.52 -2.30
N HIS A 71 2.54 -12.90 -2.48
CA HIS A 71 3.78 -13.36 -1.90
C HIS A 71 3.85 -13.23 -0.37
N ILE A 72 3.20 -12.23 0.21
CA ILE A 72 3.13 -12.09 1.68
C ILE A 72 2.20 -13.14 2.28
N LYS A 73 1.06 -13.44 1.64
CA LYS A 73 0.20 -14.56 2.03
C LYS A 73 0.99 -15.87 2.07
N VAL A 74 1.71 -16.19 0.99
CA VAL A 74 2.57 -17.40 0.91
C VAL A 74 3.59 -17.42 2.05
N ALA A 75 4.21 -16.28 2.36
CA ALA A 75 5.20 -16.20 3.42
C ALA A 75 4.60 -16.37 4.82
N VAL A 76 3.44 -15.78 5.11
CA VAL A 76 2.75 -15.94 6.40
C VAL A 76 2.27 -17.37 6.57
N GLU A 77 1.63 -17.98 5.56
CA GLU A 77 1.22 -19.39 5.58
C GLU A 77 2.42 -20.33 5.82
N ALA A 78 3.54 -20.07 5.15
CA ALA A 78 4.77 -20.84 5.35
C ALA A 78 5.33 -20.68 6.77
N ALA A 79 5.40 -19.45 7.28
CA ALA A 79 5.94 -19.15 8.60
C ALA A 79 5.09 -19.73 9.75
N MET A 80 3.79 -19.90 9.53
CA MET A 80 2.84 -20.51 10.48
C MET A 80 2.67 -22.02 10.29
N SER A 81 3.37 -22.64 9.33
CA SER A 81 3.24 -24.08 9.05
C SER A 81 3.92 -24.96 10.11
N ASP A 82 3.49 -26.21 10.19
CA ASP A 82 4.08 -27.22 11.09
C ASP A 82 5.41 -27.79 10.56
N THR A 83 5.79 -27.47 9.32
CA THR A 83 6.99 -27.97 8.70
C THR A 83 8.16 -27.04 8.96
N ALA A 84 9.18 -27.49 9.69
CA ALA A 84 10.31 -26.64 10.09
C ALA A 84 11.04 -25.96 8.91
N GLU A 85 11.17 -26.64 7.77
CA GLU A 85 11.79 -26.07 6.56
C GLU A 85 10.94 -24.93 5.97
N SER A 86 9.62 -25.16 5.82
CA SER A 86 8.69 -24.14 5.32
C SER A 86 8.63 -22.93 6.26
N GLN A 87 8.56 -23.20 7.56
CA GLN A 87 8.53 -22.17 8.59
C GLN A 87 9.79 -21.29 8.53
N ALA A 88 10.97 -21.88 8.42
CA ALA A 88 12.24 -21.14 8.32
C ALA A 88 12.27 -20.22 7.09
N GLU A 89 11.83 -20.70 5.91
CA GLU A 89 11.81 -19.89 4.69
C GLU A 89 10.77 -18.75 4.77
N GLY A 90 9.58 -18.99 5.33
CA GLY A 90 8.56 -17.97 5.53
C GLY A 90 9.04 -16.87 6.47
N ILE A 91 9.64 -17.25 7.61
CA ILE A 91 10.23 -16.33 8.59
C ILE A 91 11.30 -15.45 7.95
N GLU A 92 12.29 -16.05 7.27
CA GLU A 92 13.38 -15.29 6.64
C GLU A 92 12.88 -14.35 5.54
N TYR A 93 11.86 -14.76 4.79
CA TYR A 93 11.25 -13.89 3.79
C TYR A 93 10.59 -12.66 4.43
N LEU A 94 9.79 -12.86 5.48
CA LEU A 94 9.11 -11.77 6.19
C LEU A 94 10.10 -10.84 6.88
N LYS A 95 11.15 -11.35 7.54
CA LYS A 95 12.24 -10.54 8.08
C LYS A 95 12.82 -9.59 7.03
N ARG A 96 13.08 -10.10 5.83
CA ARG A 96 13.61 -9.27 4.74
C ARG A 96 12.61 -8.20 4.29
N GLN A 97 11.30 -8.49 4.27
CA GLN A 97 10.30 -7.47 3.92
C GLN A 97 10.20 -6.38 5.00
N ILE A 98 10.27 -6.74 6.28
CA ILE A 98 10.34 -5.79 7.39
C ILE A 98 11.58 -4.91 7.24
N GLN A 99 12.75 -5.52 7.14
CA GLN A 99 14.02 -4.81 7.07
C GLN A 99 14.09 -3.81 5.91
N LYS A 100 13.57 -4.17 4.74
CA LYS A 100 13.51 -3.25 3.58
C LYS A 100 12.73 -1.98 3.87
N GLN A 101 11.62 -2.08 4.60
CA GLN A 101 10.80 -0.91 4.94
C GLN A 101 11.46 -0.05 6.02
N VAL A 102 12.10 -0.68 7.01
CA VAL A 102 12.92 0.01 8.03
C VAL A 102 14.07 0.78 7.35
N GLU A 103 14.82 0.11 6.46
CA GLU A 103 15.91 0.73 5.67
C GLU A 103 15.40 1.88 4.78
N ALA A 104 14.16 1.80 4.30
CA ALA A 104 13.53 2.84 3.49
C ALA A 104 12.94 4.00 4.30
N GLY A 105 13.00 3.93 5.64
CA GLY A 105 12.58 5.00 6.54
C GLY A 105 11.08 4.99 6.87
N ALA A 106 10.44 3.83 6.91
CA ALA A 106 9.08 3.71 7.44
C ALA A 106 9.05 4.10 8.93
N ASP A 107 7.94 4.72 9.35
CA ASP A 107 7.66 5.07 10.74
C ASP A 107 6.68 4.08 11.38
N TYR A 108 5.81 3.48 10.57
CA TYR A 108 4.89 2.39 10.91
C TYR A 108 5.00 1.26 9.89
N LEU A 109 4.75 0.03 10.33
CA LEU A 109 4.54 -1.11 9.44
C LEU A 109 3.05 -1.47 9.43
N ASP A 110 2.40 -1.26 8.29
CA ASP A 110 1.01 -1.63 8.08
C ASP A 110 0.91 -3.14 7.82
N VAL A 111 0.13 -3.84 8.64
CA VAL A 111 0.00 -5.29 8.62
C VAL A 111 -1.43 -5.69 8.33
N ASN A 112 -1.63 -6.50 7.30
CA ASN A 112 -2.93 -6.98 6.86
C ASN A 112 -2.90 -8.48 6.54
N VAL A 113 -3.91 -9.20 7.04
CA VAL A 113 -4.06 -10.66 6.88
C VAL A 113 -5.40 -11.07 6.26
N ASP A 114 -6.17 -10.13 5.72
CA ASP A 114 -7.53 -10.38 5.24
C ASP A 114 -7.63 -11.48 4.18
N GLU A 115 -6.55 -11.68 3.40
CA GLU A 115 -6.48 -12.69 2.35
C GLU A 115 -5.94 -14.06 2.80
N ILE A 116 -5.63 -14.24 4.09
CA ILE A 116 -5.13 -15.53 4.60
C ILE A 116 -6.21 -16.61 4.46
N SER A 117 -7.42 -16.31 4.90
CA SER A 117 -8.55 -17.25 4.91
C SER A 117 -9.88 -16.49 4.88
N ILE A 118 -10.94 -17.16 4.44
CA ILE A 118 -12.31 -16.66 4.58
C ILE A 118 -12.87 -16.87 6.00
N LYS A 119 -12.15 -17.63 6.86
CA LYS A 119 -12.57 -17.90 8.23
C LYS A 119 -11.96 -16.84 9.16
N LEU A 120 -12.82 -16.21 9.94
CA LEU A 120 -12.44 -15.16 10.88
C LEU A 120 -11.39 -15.64 11.90
N GLU A 121 -11.52 -16.85 12.41
CA GLU A 121 -10.58 -17.37 13.41
C GLU A 121 -9.17 -17.59 12.84
N ASP A 122 -9.06 -17.98 11.56
CA ASP A 122 -7.75 -18.08 10.90
C ASP A 122 -7.12 -16.70 10.70
N GLN A 123 -7.93 -15.68 10.34
CA GLN A 123 -7.47 -14.29 10.22
C GLN A 123 -7.01 -13.75 11.57
N LYS A 124 -7.76 -13.97 12.65
CA LYS A 124 -7.38 -13.57 14.01
C LYS A 124 -6.07 -14.23 14.45
N ALA A 125 -5.95 -15.55 14.25
CA ALA A 125 -4.73 -16.28 14.57
C ALA A 125 -3.51 -15.75 13.78
N ALA A 126 -3.70 -15.46 12.50
CA ALA A 126 -2.65 -14.90 11.66
C ALA A 126 -2.28 -13.46 12.07
N MET A 127 -3.26 -12.63 12.45
CA MET A 127 -3.00 -11.27 12.91
C MET A 127 -2.23 -11.25 14.25
N ASP A 128 -2.66 -12.06 15.23
CA ASP A 128 -1.93 -12.20 16.51
C ASP A 128 -0.48 -12.62 16.27
N TRP A 129 -0.29 -13.66 15.45
CA TRP A 129 1.04 -14.16 15.11
C TRP A 129 1.89 -13.10 14.40
N LEU A 130 1.33 -12.43 13.39
CA LEU A 130 2.08 -11.48 12.55
C LEU A 130 2.48 -10.23 13.34
N VAL A 131 1.61 -9.69 14.18
CA VAL A 131 1.92 -8.54 15.05
C VAL A 131 3.05 -8.87 16.01
N ARG A 132 2.98 -10.01 16.71
CA ARG A 132 4.07 -10.47 17.60
C ARG A 132 5.37 -10.73 16.84
N PHE A 133 5.26 -11.26 15.62
CA PHE A 133 6.41 -11.49 14.76
C PHE A 133 7.10 -10.18 14.36
N VAL A 134 6.35 -9.17 13.92
CA VAL A 134 6.89 -7.85 13.56
C VAL A 134 7.57 -7.21 14.76
N GLN A 135 6.90 -7.17 15.91
CA GLN A 135 7.43 -6.62 17.16
C GLN A 135 8.73 -7.30 17.62
N GLY A 136 8.88 -8.61 17.37
CA GLY A 136 10.12 -9.36 17.69
C GLY A 136 11.28 -9.10 16.72
N HIS A 137 11.07 -8.32 15.63
CA HIS A 137 12.06 -8.15 14.57
C HIS A 137 12.35 -6.69 14.17
N CYS A 138 11.61 -5.72 14.71
CA CYS A 138 11.92 -4.29 14.57
C CYS A 138 11.27 -3.48 15.69
N ASP A 139 11.78 -2.26 15.91
CA ASP A 139 11.29 -1.33 16.93
C ASP A 139 10.18 -0.40 16.41
N LEU A 140 9.77 -0.54 15.15
CA LEU A 140 8.71 0.28 14.57
C LEU A 140 7.33 -0.19 15.05
N PRO A 141 6.43 0.73 15.42
CA PRO A 141 5.06 0.37 15.74
C PRO A 141 4.31 -0.14 14.51
N VAL A 142 3.31 -1.00 14.76
CA VAL A 142 2.43 -1.51 13.70
C VAL A 142 1.24 -0.61 13.47
N SER A 143 0.78 -0.55 12.23
CA SER A 143 -0.57 -0.16 11.85
C SER A 143 -1.36 -1.44 11.58
N VAL A 144 -2.39 -1.69 12.39
CA VAL A 144 -3.21 -2.90 12.29
C VAL A 144 -4.34 -2.65 11.31
N ASP A 145 -4.23 -3.22 10.12
CA ASP A 145 -5.18 -3.05 9.02
C ASP A 145 -6.04 -4.31 8.81
N SER A 146 -7.34 -4.15 8.89
CA SER A 146 -8.32 -5.17 8.49
C SER A 146 -9.68 -4.57 8.17
N SER A 147 -10.41 -5.23 7.28
CA SER A 147 -11.83 -4.99 7.04
C SER A 147 -12.72 -5.44 8.22
N ASN A 148 -12.21 -6.29 9.12
CA ASN A 148 -12.95 -6.85 10.24
C ASN A 148 -12.45 -6.30 11.59
N ILE A 149 -13.39 -5.78 12.39
CA ILE A 149 -13.11 -5.14 13.68
C ILE A 149 -12.50 -6.09 14.72
N ASP A 150 -12.89 -7.38 14.70
CA ASP A 150 -12.37 -8.38 15.64
C ASP A 150 -10.92 -8.75 15.30
N VAL A 151 -10.54 -8.71 14.02
CA VAL A 151 -9.14 -8.89 13.58
C VAL A 151 -8.30 -7.70 14.03
N ILE A 152 -8.81 -6.47 13.88
CA ILE A 152 -8.15 -5.25 14.39
C ILE A 152 -7.95 -5.35 15.90
N ARG A 153 -9.01 -5.70 16.66
CA ARG A 153 -8.92 -5.89 18.13
C ARG A 153 -7.85 -6.91 18.48
N THR A 154 -7.81 -8.03 17.77
CA THR A 154 -6.80 -9.09 17.99
C THR A 154 -5.38 -8.58 17.78
N GLY A 155 -5.14 -7.83 16.72
CA GLY A 155 -3.83 -7.23 16.44
C GLY A 155 -3.40 -6.22 17.50
N LEU A 156 -4.32 -5.34 17.93
CA LEU A 156 -4.05 -4.37 18.99
C LEU A 156 -3.78 -5.04 20.34
N GLN A 157 -4.46 -6.15 20.66
CA GLN A 157 -4.21 -6.96 21.85
C GLN A 157 -2.85 -7.67 21.82
N ALA A 158 -2.39 -8.06 20.64
CA ALA A 158 -1.11 -8.72 20.44
C ALA A 158 0.08 -7.77 20.59
N TRP A 159 -0.12 -6.46 20.39
CA TRP A 159 0.90 -5.44 20.46
C TRP A 159 1.27 -5.10 21.91
N ASP A 160 2.57 -5.01 22.19
CA ASP A 160 3.07 -4.52 23.49
C ASP A 160 3.19 -2.99 23.45
N ALA A 161 2.30 -2.31 24.14
CA ALA A 161 2.23 -0.86 24.20
C ALA A 161 3.49 -0.19 24.81
N GLU A 162 4.37 -0.94 25.49
CA GLU A 162 5.64 -0.40 26.01
C GLU A 162 6.64 -0.12 24.89
N THR A 163 6.48 -0.75 23.72
CA THR A 163 7.35 -0.55 22.55
C THR A 163 6.95 0.65 21.68
N GLY A 164 5.81 1.28 21.96
CA GLY A 164 5.30 2.45 21.23
C GLY A 164 3.80 2.41 21.01
N ARG A 165 3.24 3.48 20.47
CA ARG A 165 1.81 3.58 20.18
C ARG A 165 1.48 2.90 18.85
N PRO A 166 0.61 1.88 18.83
CA PRO A 166 0.16 1.28 17.57
C PRO A 166 -0.79 2.23 16.84
N MET A 167 -1.06 1.92 15.58
CA MET A 167 -2.06 2.58 14.77
C MET A 167 -3.18 1.59 14.42
N LEU A 168 -4.42 2.08 14.36
CA LEU A 168 -5.58 1.36 13.90
C LEU A 168 -5.93 1.82 12.48
N ASN A 169 -6.02 0.90 11.53
CA ASN A 169 -6.41 1.15 10.15
C ASN A 169 -7.65 0.29 9.82
N SER A 170 -8.83 0.86 9.80
CA SER A 170 -9.29 2.23 9.93
C SER A 170 -10.66 2.30 10.63
N ALA A 171 -11.04 3.49 11.06
CA ALA A 171 -12.40 3.82 11.46
C ALA A 171 -13.14 4.53 10.31
N SER A 172 -14.46 4.34 10.22
CA SER A 172 -15.34 5.00 9.24
C SER A 172 -16.70 5.27 9.85
N LEU A 173 -17.54 6.05 9.15
CA LEU A 173 -18.91 6.33 9.62
C LEU A 173 -19.77 5.07 9.75
N GLU A 174 -19.47 4.00 9.00
CA GLU A 174 -20.11 2.68 9.15
C GLU A 174 -19.55 1.85 10.32
N ARG A 175 -18.38 2.23 10.85
CA ARG A 175 -17.61 1.46 11.82
C ARG A 175 -17.04 2.36 12.92
N LEU A 176 -17.93 3.08 13.59
CA LEU A 176 -17.57 4.03 14.66
C LEU A 176 -17.01 3.34 15.90
N GLU A 177 -17.33 2.06 16.14
CA GLU A 177 -16.76 1.24 17.22
C GLU A 177 -15.24 1.07 17.11
N ALA A 178 -14.65 1.29 15.94
CA ALA A 178 -13.19 1.31 15.79
C ALA A 178 -12.55 2.48 16.54
N LEU A 179 -13.26 3.61 16.71
CA LEU A 179 -12.79 4.71 17.55
C LEU A 179 -12.74 4.33 19.04
N ASP A 180 -13.69 3.51 19.50
CA ASP A 180 -13.71 3.02 20.88
C ASP A 180 -12.50 2.09 21.12
N LEU A 181 -12.10 1.29 20.13
CA LEU A 181 -10.85 0.52 20.20
C LEU A 181 -9.62 1.41 20.24
N ALA A 182 -9.58 2.47 19.44
CA ALA A 182 -8.44 3.40 19.45
C ALA A 182 -8.26 4.03 20.85
N VAL A 183 -9.35 4.37 21.53
CA VAL A 183 -9.33 4.86 22.92
C VAL A 183 -8.87 3.75 23.89
N GLU A 184 -9.46 2.55 23.80
CA GLU A 184 -9.15 1.39 24.67
C GLU A 184 -7.66 1.05 24.64
N PHE A 185 -7.07 1.00 23.44
CA PHE A 185 -5.67 0.61 23.24
C PHE A 185 -4.69 1.81 23.17
N LYS A 186 -5.18 3.03 23.36
CA LYS A 186 -4.40 4.28 23.21
C LYS A 186 -3.68 4.34 21.84
N ALA A 187 -4.30 3.78 20.82
CA ALA A 187 -3.77 3.74 19.47
C ALA A 187 -3.98 5.08 18.75
N ARG A 188 -3.10 5.43 17.82
CA ARG A 188 -3.41 6.37 16.75
C ARG A 188 -4.43 5.72 15.80
N VAL A 189 -5.21 6.53 15.08
CA VAL A 189 -6.26 5.96 14.24
C VAL A 189 -6.35 6.66 12.89
N ILE A 190 -6.40 5.84 11.84
CA ILE A 190 -6.76 6.32 10.50
C ILE A 190 -8.28 6.43 10.45
N VAL A 191 -8.80 7.64 10.20
CA VAL A 191 -10.21 7.92 10.02
C VAL A 191 -10.49 8.22 8.55
N THR A 192 -11.36 7.44 7.92
CA THR A 192 -11.61 7.56 6.48
C THR A 192 -12.84 8.42 6.17
N ALA A 193 -12.83 9.03 5.00
CA ALA A 193 -13.95 9.78 4.47
C ALA A 193 -15.07 8.90 3.86
N ALA A 194 -15.10 7.59 4.16
CA ALA A 194 -16.19 6.71 3.75
C ALA A 194 -17.49 7.13 4.42
N GLY A 195 -18.56 7.24 3.63
CA GLY A 195 -19.90 7.56 4.13
C GLY A 195 -20.61 6.34 4.71
N GLU A 196 -21.73 6.55 5.39
CA GLU A 196 -22.57 5.47 5.95
C GLU A 196 -23.21 4.58 4.88
N SER A 197 -23.39 5.11 3.67
CA SER A 197 -24.07 4.42 2.57
C SER A 197 -23.20 4.21 1.33
N GLY A 198 -21.91 4.52 1.41
CA GLY A 198 -21.00 4.35 0.29
C GLY A 198 -19.81 5.29 0.27
N MET A 199 -19.05 5.22 -0.82
CA MET A 199 -17.84 6.01 -1.03
C MET A 199 -18.21 7.44 -1.49
N PRO A 200 -17.42 8.46 -1.11
CA PRO A 200 -17.68 9.85 -1.50
C PRO A 200 -17.50 10.05 -3.01
N ASN A 201 -18.38 10.85 -3.62
CA ASN A 201 -18.36 11.14 -5.05
C ASN A 201 -17.42 12.29 -5.43
N ASP A 202 -17.28 13.27 -4.56
CA ASP A 202 -16.56 14.52 -4.83
C ASP A 202 -15.74 15.00 -3.62
N MET A 203 -15.21 16.21 -3.70
CA MET A 203 -14.41 16.83 -2.66
C MET A 203 -15.27 17.20 -1.44
N GLU A 204 -16.47 17.73 -1.64
CA GLU A 204 -17.37 18.17 -0.57
C GLU A 204 -17.81 17.00 0.31
N GLU A 205 -18.16 15.86 -0.27
CA GLU A 205 -18.53 14.66 0.48
C GLU A 205 -17.31 14.11 1.26
N ARG A 206 -16.12 14.13 0.68
CA ARG A 206 -14.88 13.73 1.40
C ARG A 206 -14.65 14.59 2.64
N VAL A 207 -14.71 15.90 2.48
CA VAL A 207 -14.51 16.84 3.59
C VAL A 207 -15.61 16.70 4.63
N THR A 208 -16.85 16.55 4.22
CA THR A 208 -18.00 16.39 5.13
C THR A 208 -17.88 15.12 5.95
N ASN A 209 -17.64 13.97 5.30
CA ASN A 209 -17.52 12.70 5.98
C ASN A 209 -16.29 12.65 6.91
N ALA A 210 -15.14 13.13 6.43
CA ALA A 210 -13.93 13.23 7.23
C ALA A 210 -14.14 14.11 8.47
N SER A 211 -14.82 15.25 8.32
CA SER A 211 -15.11 16.14 9.46
C SER A 211 -16.03 15.49 10.49
N ARG A 212 -17.06 14.76 10.06
CA ARG A 212 -17.92 13.97 10.96
C ARG A 212 -17.12 12.90 11.72
N MET A 213 -16.15 12.27 11.06
CA MET A 213 -15.26 11.30 11.72
C MET A 213 -14.36 11.97 12.75
N VAL A 214 -13.80 13.14 12.44
CA VAL A 214 -13.00 13.91 13.39
C VAL A 214 -13.84 14.30 14.61
N ASP A 215 -15.05 14.85 14.40
CA ASP A 215 -15.96 15.20 15.49
C ASP A 215 -16.28 13.99 16.38
N SER A 216 -16.62 12.85 15.75
CA SER A 216 -16.93 11.61 16.46
C SER A 216 -15.75 11.07 17.28
N ALA A 217 -14.52 11.27 16.80
CA ALA A 217 -13.30 10.89 17.51
C ALA A 217 -13.04 11.80 18.71
N LEU A 218 -13.17 13.12 18.54
CA LEU A 218 -13.01 14.10 19.61
C LEU A 218 -14.06 13.91 20.73
N GLU A 219 -15.31 13.60 20.38
CA GLU A 219 -16.38 13.29 21.35
C GLU A 219 -16.04 12.05 22.23
N ARG A 220 -15.21 11.12 21.72
CA ARG A 220 -14.73 9.94 22.44
C ARG A 220 -13.45 10.19 23.25
N GLY A 221 -12.91 11.40 23.20
CA GLY A 221 -11.73 11.81 23.96
C GLY A 221 -10.38 11.58 23.25
N LEU A 222 -10.38 11.23 21.95
CA LEU A 222 -9.17 11.31 21.13
C LEU A 222 -8.80 12.78 20.91
N VAL A 223 -7.54 13.07 20.63
CA VAL A 223 -7.06 14.41 20.28
C VAL A 223 -6.65 14.46 18.82
N LEU A 224 -6.50 15.68 18.26
CA LEU A 224 -6.17 15.81 16.82
C LEU A 224 -4.90 15.10 16.41
N ASP A 225 -3.84 15.10 17.23
CA ASP A 225 -2.58 14.38 16.99
C ASP A 225 -2.74 12.83 16.93
N ASP A 226 -3.84 12.31 17.43
CA ASP A 226 -4.16 10.88 17.33
C ASP A 226 -4.75 10.48 15.96
N LEU A 227 -5.24 11.47 15.19
CA LEU A 227 -6.05 11.25 14.01
C LEU A 227 -5.25 11.40 12.72
N PHE A 228 -5.31 10.38 11.88
CA PHE A 228 -4.79 10.35 10.53
C PHE A 228 -5.96 10.31 9.56
N VAL A 229 -6.30 11.47 9.00
CA VAL A 229 -7.47 11.59 8.11
C VAL A 229 -7.13 11.15 6.70
N ASP A 230 -7.82 10.11 6.23
CA ASP A 230 -7.75 9.64 4.85
C ASP A 230 -8.98 10.15 4.06
N PRO A 231 -8.81 11.12 3.14
CA PRO A 231 -9.89 11.59 2.28
C PRO A 231 -10.31 10.58 1.22
N LEU A 232 -9.74 9.40 1.20
CA LEU A 232 -9.88 8.32 0.23
C LEU A 232 -9.31 8.65 -1.16
N ILE A 233 -8.26 7.93 -1.50
CA ILE A 233 -7.59 8.07 -2.79
C ILE A 233 -8.13 7.00 -3.74
N PHE A 234 -8.79 7.44 -4.83
CA PHE A 234 -9.35 6.55 -5.84
C PHE A 234 -8.52 6.54 -7.12
N PRO A 235 -8.58 5.45 -7.91
CA PRO A 235 -7.83 5.32 -9.15
C PRO A 235 -8.25 6.36 -10.20
N ILE A 236 -7.30 7.15 -10.70
CA ILE A 236 -7.56 8.11 -11.80
C ILE A 236 -7.84 7.42 -13.14
N SER A 237 -7.57 6.12 -13.26
CA SER A 237 -7.96 5.29 -14.40
C SER A 237 -9.48 5.09 -14.50
N VAL A 238 -10.20 5.24 -13.39
CA VAL A 238 -11.67 5.13 -13.32
C VAL A 238 -12.31 6.47 -13.63
N ASP A 239 -11.84 7.53 -12.98
CA ASP A 239 -12.29 8.90 -13.21
C ASP A 239 -11.14 9.89 -12.94
N GLY A 240 -10.76 10.66 -13.96
CA GLY A 240 -9.68 11.66 -13.86
C GLY A 240 -9.94 12.76 -12.83
N ARG A 241 -11.21 12.98 -12.40
CA ARG A 241 -11.57 13.94 -11.35
C ARG A 241 -11.16 13.48 -9.96
N PHE A 242 -10.89 12.19 -9.75
CA PHE A 242 -10.52 11.69 -8.43
C PHE A 242 -9.19 12.25 -7.90
N GLY A 243 -8.24 12.53 -8.81
CA GLY A 243 -7.00 13.20 -8.43
C GLY A 243 -7.23 14.59 -7.83
N PRO A 244 -7.82 15.55 -8.58
CA PRO A 244 -8.18 16.86 -8.05
C PRO A 244 -9.05 16.80 -6.79
N HIS A 245 -10.11 15.98 -6.77
CA HIS A 245 -11.00 15.87 -5.60
C HIS A 245 -10.25 15.48 -4.33
N SER A 246 -9.28 14.55 -4.43
CA SER A 246 -8.47 14.12 -3.29
C SER A 246 -7.53 15.23 -2.83
N LEU A 247 -6.84 15.91 -3.75
CA LEU A 247 -5.90 16.99 -3.44
C LEU A 247 -6.61 18.21 -2.86
N ASP A 248 -7.78 18.55 -3.37
CA ASP A 248 -8.57 19.66 -2.85
C ASP A 248 -9.15 19.34 -1.46
N ALA A 249 -9.58 18.10 -1.24
CA ALA A 249 -10.01 17.67 0.10
C ALA A 249 -8.86 17.75 1.13
N ILE A 250 -7.63 17.35 0.76
CA ILE A 250 -6.44 17.51 1.60
C ILE A 250 -6.25 18.99 1.98
N ARG A 251 -6.30 19.91 1.01
CA ARG A 251 -6.14 21.36 1.27
C ARG A 251 -7.19 21.88 2.26
N VAL A 252 -8.45 21.58 2.00
CA VAL A 252 -9.57 22.05 2.84
C VAL A 252 -9.48 21.48 4.26
N LEU A 253 -9.12 20.19 4.42
CA LEU A 253 -8.93 19.57 5.72
C LEU A 253 -7.75 20.18 6.48
N ARG A 254 -6.63 20.45 5.80
CA ARG A 254 -5.48 21.13 6.40
C ARG A 254 -5.79 22.56 6.82
N GLU A 255 -6.50 23.32 6.01
CA GLU A 255 -6.96 24.66 6.36
C GLU A 255 -7.92 24.66 7.55
N ARG A 256 -8.79 23.65 7.65
CA ARG A 256 -9.80 23.54 8.72
C ARG A 256 -9.21 23.17 10.07
N TYR A 257 -8.29 22.20 10.11
CA TYR A 257 -7.80 21.61 11.36
C TYR A 257 -6.37 22.01 11.73
N GLY A 258 -5.66 22.72 10.86
CA GLY A 258 -4.29 23.15 11.12
C GLY A 258 -3.29 22.01 11.06
N GLN A 259 -2.15 22.18 11.76
CA GLN A 259 -1.03 21.21 11.75
C GLN A 259 -1.12 20.14 12.86
N GLU A 260 -2.09 20.25 13.75
CA GLU A 260 -2.25 19.29 14.85
C GLU A 260 -2.82 17.96 14.39
N ILE A 261 -3.61 17.95 13.30
CA ILE A 261 -4.14 16.72 12.69
C ILE A 261 -3.20 16.19 11.63
N HIS A 262 -3.12 14.87 11.48
CA HIS A 262 -2.39 14.25 10.38
C HIS A 262 -3.33 13.99 9.21
N ILE A 263 -2.85 14.20 7.99
CA ILE A 263 -3.58 13.88 6.76
C ILE A 263 -2.79 12.84 5.98
N THR A 264 -3.42 11.70 5.75
CA THR A 264 -2.84 10.49 5.17
C THR A 264 -3.67 9.99 3.99
N GLY A 265 -3.37 8.79 3.52
CA GLY A 265 -4.16 8.04 2.54
C GLY A 265 -3.39 6.89 1.92
N GLY A 266 -4.12 5.94 1.36
CA GLY A 266 -3.55 4.87 0.55
C GLY A 266 -3.08 5.41 -0.81
N PHE A 267 -1.95 6.11 -0.84
CA PHE A 267 -1.52 6.87 -2.02
C PHE A 267 -1.26 6.01 -3.24
N SER A 268 -0.86 4.76 -3.05
CA SER A 268 -0.67 3.80 -4.17
C SER A 268 -1.95 3.49 -4.94
N ASN A 269 -3.14 3.77 -4.37
CA ASN A 269 -4.41 3.50 -5.02
C ASN A 269 -4.64 4.39 -6.26
N VAL A 270 -4.10 5.61 -6.27
CA VAL A 270 -4.28 6.59 -7.36
C VAL A 270 -3.89 6.02 -8.73
N SER A 271 -2.92 5.11 -8.77
CA SER A 271 -2.35 4.57 -10.02
C SER A 271 -2.91 3.20 -10.43
N PHE A 272 -3.93 2.65 -9.75
CA PHE A 272 -4.49 1.36 -10.15
C PHE A 272 -5.00 1.39 -11.60
N GLY A 273 -4.69 0.32 -12.35
CA GLY A 273 -5.06 0.19 -13.76
C GLY A 273 -4.16 0.94 -14.74
N ILE A 274 -3.17 1.71 -14.28
CA ILE A 274 -2.24 2.47 -15.10
C ILE A 274 -0.88 1.75 -15.17
N PRO A 275 -0.23 1.66 -16.35
CA PRO A 275 1.13 1.13 -16.43
C PRO A 275 2.14 2.10 -15.81
N SER A 276 3.36 1.61 -15.49
CA SER A 276 4.44 2.45 -14.92
C SER A 276 4.02 3.22 -13.65
N ARG A 277 3.29 2.55 -12.77
CA ARG A 277 2.65 3.11 -11.57
C ARG A 277 3.56 4.00 -10.73
N LYS A 278 4.88 3.71 -10.72
CA LYS A 278 5.85 4.44 -9.91
C LYS A 278 5.81 5.95 -10.17
N TRP A 279 5.78 6.38 -11.43
CA TRP A 279 5.75 7.81 -11.75
C TRP A 279 4.49 8.50 -11.24
N ILE A 280 3.32 7.86 -11.43
CA ILE A 280 2.04 8.39 -10.91
C ILE A 280 2.08 8.47 -9.38
N ASN A 281 2.56 7.42 -8.70
CA ASN A 281 2.64 7.40 -7.23
C ASN A 281 3.59 8.48 -6.70
N ASP A 282 4.78 8.57 -7.26
CA ASP A 282 5.80 9.52 -6.79
C ASP A 282 5.34 10.96 -6.98
N VAL A 283 4.75 11.29 -8.14
CA VAL A 283 4.22 12.65 -8.39
C VAL A 283 3.00 12.93 -7.52
N PHE A 284 2.13 11.94 -7.27
CA PHE A 284 1.00 12.12 -6.37
C PHE A 284 1.45 12.41 -4.92
N ILE A 285 2.49 11.75 -4.43
CA ILE A 285 3.07 12.04 -3.10
C ILE A 285 3.53 13.51 -3.03
N ILE A 286 4.22 14.01 -4.07
CA ILE A 286 4.64 15.41 -4.13
C ILE A 286 3.43 16.35 -4.04
N LEU A 287 2.43 16.12 -4.89
CA LEU A 287 1.23 16.97 -4.93
C LEU A 287 0.40 16.91 -3.64
N ALA A 288 0.32 15.73 -3.01
CA ALA A 288 -0.38 15.55 -1.74
C ALA A 288 0.31 16.30 -0.60
N VAL A 289 1.65 16.23 -0.52
CA VAL A 289 2.43 17.01 0.47
C VAL A 289 2.28 18.50 0.24
N GLU A 290 2.32 18.97 -1.01
CA GLU A 290 2.07 20.39 -1.34
C GLU A 290 0.63 20.82 -1.02
N ALA A 291 -0.31 19.90 -1.07
CA ALA A 291 -1.68 20.13 -0.65
C ALA A 291 -1.85 20.15 0.89
N GLY A 292 -0.86 19.66 1.64
CA GLY A 292 -0.86 19.67 3.10
C GLY A 292 -0.90 18.29 3.77
N ALA A 293 -0.74 17.18 3.02
CA ALA A 293 -0.57 15.87 3.61
C ALA A 293 0.81 15.77 4.30
N ASP A 294 0.84 15.20 5.49
CA ASP A 294 2.04 14.99 6.30
C ASP A 294 2.26 13.51 6.65
N SER A 295 1.44 12.63 6.07
CA SER A 295 1.55 11.17 6.20
C SER A 295 1.07 10.48 4.93
N GLY A 296 1.44 9.21 4.75
CA GLY A 296 0.94 8.38 3.64
C GLY A 296 1.17 6.89 3.87
N ILE A 297 0.16 6.09 3.50
CA ILE A 297 0.29 4.64 3.38
C ILE A 297 0.85 4.39 1.99
N ILE A 298 2.13 3.98 1.94
CA ILE A 298 2.89 3.88 0.69
C ILE A 298 3.80 2.65 0.68
N ASP A 299 4.28 2.29 -0.50
CA ASP A 299 5.42 1.36 -0.67
C ASP A 299 6.74 2.14 -0.57
N PRO A 300 7.38 2.21 0.61
CA PRO A 300 8.58 3.03 0.79
C PRO A 300 9.79 2.47 0.04
N VAL A 301 9.79 1.17 -0.25
CA VAL A 301 10.86 0.48 -0.99
C VAL A 301 10.79 0.80 -2.48
N GLY A 302 9.58 0.87 -3.03
CA GLY A 302 9.32 1.19 -4.44
C GLY A 302 9.47 2.66 -4.74
N SER A 303 8.85 3.52 -3.94
CA SER A 303 8.80 4.97 -4.15
C SER A 303 10.05 5.71 -3.67
N LYS A 304 10.80 5.17 -2.68
CA LYS A 304 11.99 5.80 -2.12
C LYS A 304 11.76 7.27 -1.72
N PRO A 305 11.02 7.53 -0.66
CA PRO A 305 10.57 8.88 -0.29
C PRO A 305 11.69 9.94 -0.24
N ALA A 306 12.90 9.56 0.19
CA ALA A 306 14.05 10.47 0.22
C ALA A 306 14.50 11.01 -1.16
N GLU A 307 14.10 10.35 -2.24
CA GLU A 307 14.46 10.69 -3.62
C GLU A 307 13.32 11.40 -4.38
N ILE A 308 12.07 11.20 -3.97
CA ILE A 308 10.87 11.70 -4.67
C ILE A 308 10.94 13.21 -4.91
N PHE A 309 11.30 13.98 -3.88
CA PHE A 309 11.34 15.45 -3.97
C PHE A 309 12.53 16.00 -4.77
N LYS A 310 13.45 15.13 -5.21
CA LYS A 310 14.56 15.49 -6.11
C LYS A 310 14.21 15.28 -7.59
N ILE A 311 13.01 14.80 -7.89
CA ILE A 311 12.55 14.56 -9.26
C ILE A 311 12.53 15.89 -10.01
N ASP A 312 13.12 15.89 -11.20
CA ASP A 312 13.05 17.03 -12.11
C ASP A 312 11.62 17.22 -12.61
N ARG A 313 11.01 18.32 -12.18
CA ARG A 313 9.61 18.68 -12.51
C ARG A 313 9.43 19.09 -13.97
N ASP A 314 10.52 19.46 -14.65
CA ASP A 314 10.51 19.76 -16.08
C ASP A 314 10.62 18.52 -16.97
N SER A 315 10.92 17.36 -16.37
CA SER A 315 11.01 16.11 -17.09
C SER A 315 9.65 15.69 -17.69
N LEU A 316 9.71 15.04 -18.86
CA LEU A 316 8.51 14.54 -19.53
C LEU A 316 7.69 13.55 -18.65
N PRO A 317 8.30 12.58 -17.94
CA PRO A 317 7.55 11.69 -17.08
C PRO A 317 6.79 12.41 -15.95
N TYR A 318 7.42 13.43 -15.32
CA TYR A 318 6.75 14.23 -14.29
C TYR A 318 5.53 14.96 -14.85
N LYS A 319 5.70 15.75 -15.95
CA LYS A 319 4.63 16.53 -16.55
C LYS A 319 3.44 15.68 -16.99
N LEU A 320 3.71 14.53 -17.61
CA LEU A 320 2.65 13.61 -18.01
C LEU A 320 1.93 12.99 -16.82
N SER A 321 2.65 12.68 -15.74
CA SER A 321 2.05 12.18 -14.50
C SER A 321 1.18 13.24 -13.83
N GLU A 322 1.66 14.46 -13.75
CA GLU A 322 0.91 15.59 -13.19
C GLU A 322 -0.35 15.89 -14.03
N ASP A 323 -0.24 15.89 -15.36
CA ASP A 323 -1.42 16.09 -16.22
C ASP A 323 -2.47 15.01 -16.02
N ALA A 324 -2.06 13.75 -15.88
CA ALA A 324 -2.96 12.64 -15.60
C ALA A 324 -3.61 12.79 -14.21
N LEU A 325 -2.82 13.13 -13.17
CA LEU A 325 -3.29 13.30 -11.80
C LEU A 325 -4.23 14.50 -11.63
N MET A 326 -4.00 15.56 -12.41
CA MET A 326 -4.85 16.76 -12.40
C MET A 326 -6.06 16.69 -13.35
N GLY A 327 -6.30 15.53 -13.97
CA GLY A 327 -7.43 15.33 -14.90
C GLY A 327 -7.28 16.07 -16.24
N ARG A 328 -6.09 16.57 -16.58
CA ARG A 328 -5.81 17.26 -17.85
C ARG A 328 -5.52 16.29 -19.00
N ASP A 329 -5.16 15.04 -18.68
CA ASP A 329 -4.94 13.96 -19.65
C ASP A 329 -6.13 12.98 -19.61
N GLU A 330 -7.08 13.16 -20.50
CA GLU A 330 -8.31 12.35 -20.54
C GLU A 330 -7.97 10.86 -20.68
N HIS A 331 -8.49 10.05 -19.75
CA HIS A 331 -8.22 8.60 -19.66
C HIS A 331 -6.72 8.25 -19.58
N CYS A 332 -5.87 9.14 -19.12
CA CYS A 332 -4.40 8.99 -19.08
C CYS A 332 -3.80 8.62 -20.46
N ALA A 333 -4.40 9.10 -21.55
CA ALA A 333 -4.07 8.65 -22.91
C ALA A 333 -2.65 9.03 -23.32
N ASN A 334 -2.20 10.25 -23.04
CA ASN A 334 -0.85 10.72 -23.36
C ASN A 334 0.21 9.99 -22.53
N TYR A 335 -0.07 9.78 -21.22
CA TYR A 335 0.78 9.02 -20.32
C TYR A 335 0.99 7.58 -20.82
N ILE A 336 -0.12 6.88 -21.15
CA ILE A 336 -0.09 5.51 -21.68
C ILE A 336 0.63 5.43 -23.03
N MET A 337 0.45 6.43 -23.91
CA MET A 337 1.18 6.50 -25.19
C MET A 337 2.68 6.67 -24.96
N ALA A 338 3.10 7.55 -24.05
CA ALA A 338 4.50 7.74 -23.71
C ALA A 338 5.13 6.45 -23.16
N TRP A 339 4.42 5.75 -22.24
CA TRP A 339 4.86 4.44 -21.76
C TRP A 339 5.04 3.43 -22.90
N ARG A 340 4.09 3.34 -23.84
CA ARG A 340 4.18 2.41 -25.00
C ARG A 340 5.37 2.71 -25.90
N ARG A 341 5.80 3.96 -25.99
CA ARG A 341 7.00 4.38 -26.74
C ARG A 341 8.29 4.13 -25.96
N GLY A 342 8.22 3.95 -24.63
CA GLY A 342 9.39 3.83 -23.74
C GLY A 342 9.93 5.18 -23.28
N ASP A 343 9.16 6.26 -23.45
CA ASP A 343 9.57 7.63 -23.13
C ASP A 343 9.61 7.90 -21.61
N LEU A 344 9.01 7.00 -20.78
CA LEU A 344 9.02 7.13 -19.32
C LEU A 344 10.28 6.53 -18.65
N GLY A 345 11.21 5.97 -19.41
CA GLY A 345 12.49 5.46 -18.91
C GLY A 345 12.46 4.12 -18.18
N ASP A 346 11.31 3.46 -18.11
CA ASP A 346 11.10 2.16 -17.46
C ASP A 346 11.10 0.95 -18.42
N GLY A 347 11.55 1.18 -19.65
CA GLY A 347 11.68 0.16 -20.69
C GLY A 347 10.41 -0.12 -21.50
N GLY A 348 9.27 0.48 -21.15
CA GLY A 348 8.00 0.31 -21.84
C GLY A 348 7.45 -1.13 -21.82
N PRO A 349 6.40 -1.44 -22.60
CA PRO A 349 5.84 -2.78 -22.63
C PRO A 349 6.82 -3.77 -23.26
N PRO A 350 6.82 -5.05 -22.81
CA PRO A 350 7.69 -6.07 -23.40
C PRO A 350 7.43 -6.14 -24.91
N ARG A 351 8.47 -5.91 -25.71
CA ARG A 351 8.37 -5.96 -27.17
C ARG A 351 7.86 -7.34 -27.58
N ARG A 352 6.63 -7.43 -28.09
CA ARG A 352 6.14 -8.67 -28.73
C ARG A 352 7.12 -9.00 -29.84
N LYS A 353 7.82 -10.15 -29.74
CA LYS A 353 8.60 -10.68 -30.87
C LYS A 353 7.67 -10.70 -32.09
N ARG A 354 7.98 -9.88 -33.09
CA ARG A 354 7.25 -9.93 -34.35
C ARG A 354 7.35 -11.38 -34.89
N ARG A 355 6.22 -12.05 -35.00
CA ARG A 355 6.19 -13.34 -35.73
C ARG A 355 6.77 -13.07 -37.14
N PRO A 356 7.75 -13.88 -37.61
CA PRO A 356 8.25 -13.72 -38.96
C PRO A 356 7.05 -13.80 -39.93
N ARG A 357 6.97 -12.85 -40.86
CA ARG A 357 5.97 -12.86 -41.90
C ARG A 357 6.14 -14.16 -42.69
N PRO A 358 5.08 -14.97 -42.93
CA PRO A 358 5.20 -16.13 -43.75
C PRO A 358 5.71 -15.70 -45.17
N GLN A 359 6.81 -16.30 -45.59
CA GLN A 359 7.31 -16.10 -46.95
C GLN A 359 6.24 -16.56 -47.92
N ARG A 360 5.75 -15.65 -48.75
CA ARG A 360 4.89 -16.03 -49.90
C ARG A 360 5.76 -16.86 -50.83
N THR A 361 5.43 -18.14 -50.98
CA THR A 361 5.93 -18.99 -52.04
C THR A 361 5.43 -18.41 -53.37
N PRO A 362 6.28 -18.21 -54.41
CA PRO A 362 5.82 -17.81 -55.71
C PRO A 362 4.94 -18.93 -56.27
N ALA A 363 3.78 -18.58 -56.80
CA ALA A 363 2.96 -19.51 -57.56
C ALA A 363 3.72 -19.91 -58.84
N ALA A 364 3.78 -21.22 -59.09
CA ALA A 364 4.33 -21.80 -60.29
C ALA A 364 3.35 -21.63 -61.47
#